data_00e89fabf40154027a69c9ea228f4d02
#
_entry.id   00e89fabf40154027a69c9ea228f4d02
#
_cell.length_a   1.000
_cell.length_b   1.000
_cell.length_c   1.000
_cell.angle_alpha   90.00
_cell.angle_beta   90.00
_cell.angle_gamma   90.00
#
_symmetry.space_group_name_H-M   'P 1'
#
loop_
_entity.id
_entity.type
_entity.pdbx_description
1 polymer ?
#
loop_
_entity_poly.entity_id
_entity_poly.type
_entity_poly.pdbx_seq_one_letter_code
_entity_poly.pdbx_strand_id
1 'polypeptide(L)'
;RQDGRLCEIGKRAVWSYERHESACSNNYTAIALDSTMEQEPDWMTGTLKILSARSAAFTLHGLPLQTFEMERGLHAAFRTLQGGTNTGKVVVRIPFTDPAPAHGTHLLSGGTGGLGLLTGKWLGESGASSVVLTSRSGNIGTAEGAKLKKIARCCFRLASCDGAETVDVRRTICGAESEERERLAGIWHAAGILADGLLRGQTASSIKRVYAPKANGAFVLQHASAAAPLNACVMFSSLAAMIGGGGQTNYSAANNTLDALGACRRKRGQAASSVQWGP
;
A
#
# COMPACT_ATOMS: atom_id res chain seq x y z
N ARG A 1 -3.78 22.45 41.64
CA ARG A 1 -4.59 21.90 42.74
C ARG A 1 -3.73 20.80 43.40
N GLN A 2 -3.63 20.85 44.73
CA GLN A 2 -2.76 19.94 45.51
C GLN A 2 -3.10 18.43 45.33
N ASP A 3 -4.34 18.10 44.94
CA ASP A 3 -4.82 16.70 44.77
C ASP A 3 -5.02 16.29 43.30
N GLY A 4 -4.35 16.99 42.39
CA GLY A 4 -4.43 16.71 40.96
C GLY A 4 -3.61 15.48 40.57
N ARG A 5 -4.04 14.77 39.49
CA ARG A 5 -3.22 13.77 38.81
C ARG A 5 -2.74 14.34 37.48
N LEU A 6 -1.43 14.21 37.22
CA LEU A 6 -0.84 14.48 35.91
C LEU A 6 -0.47 13.15 35.25
N CYS A 7 -1.11 12.85 34.12
CA CYS A 7 -0.77 11.71 33.29
C CYS A 7 -0.02 12.18 32.05
N GLU A 8 1.24 11.87 31.96
CA GLU A 8 2.11 12.18 30.81
C GLU A 8 2.04 11.04 29.81
N ILE A 9 1.57 11.34 28.60
CA ILE A 9 1.51 10.36 27.50
C ILE A 9 2.50 10.68 26.36
N GLY A 10 3.37 11.68 26.60
CA GLY A 10 4.40 12.10 25.65
C GLY A 10 5.48 11.04 25.48
N LYS A 11 6.10 11.02 24.28
CA LYS A 11 7.26 10.17 23.99
C LYS A 11 8.59 10.91 24.02
N ARG A 12 8.56 12.23 24.09
CA ARG A 12 9.76 13.08 24.09
C ARG A 12 9.75 14.00 25.30
N ALA A 13 10.93 14.16 25.89
CA ALA A 13 11.13 15.01 27.08
C ALA A 13 10.18 14.69 28.25
N VAL A 14 9.83 13.40 28.42
CA VAL A 14 9.06 12.91 29.56
C VAL A 14 9.85 13.17 30.84
N TRP A 15 9.20 13.71 31.85
CA TRP A 15 9.85 13.96 33.13
C TRP A 15 10.07 12.67 33.89
N SER A 16 11.21 12.57 34.61
CA SER A 16 11.37 11.50 35.60
C SER A 16 10.47 11.79 36.81
N TYR A 17 10.15 10.76 37.57
CA TYR A 17 9.39 10.90 38.83
C TYR A 17 10.07 11.85 39.79
N GLU A 18 11.39 11.76 39.95
CA GLU A 18 12.18 12.63 40.82
C GLU A 18 12.12 14.09 40.40
N ARG A 19 12.23 14.37 39.10
CA ARG A 19 12.09 15.71 38.57
C ARG A 19 10.71 16.28 38.81
N HIS A 20 9.66 15.46 38.67
CA HIS A 20 8.29 15.88 38.90
C HIS A 20 8.07 16.15 40.41
N GLU A 21 8.48 15.26 41.26
CA GLU A 21 8.37 15.36 42.75
C GLU A 21 9.07 16.61 43.28
N SER A 22 10.21 16.97 42.69
CA SER A 22 10.95 18.19 43.08
C SER A 22 10.25 19.50 42.63
N ALA A 23 9.39 19.42 41.58
CA ALA A 23 8.76 20.60 41.00
C ALA A 23 7.27 20.77 41.39
N CYS A 24 6.58 19.66 41.70
CA CYS A 24 5.14 19.63 41.91
C CYS A 24 4.74 18.67 43.02
N SER A 25 3.67 19.01 43.75
CA SER A 25 3.13 18.18 44.84
C SER A 25 1.96 17.27 44.44
N ASN A 26 1.66 17.17 43.15
CA ASN A 26 0.57 16.33 42.63
C ASN A 26 1.07 14.96 42.20
N ASN A 27 0.16 13.99 42.07
CA ASN A 27 0.50 12.66 41.60
C ASN A 27 0.86 12.65 40.10
N TYR A 28 1.99 12.06 39.76
CA TYR A 28 2.49 11.92 38.40
C TYR A 28 2.50 10.47 37.93
N THR A 29 2.07 10.24 36.72
CA THR A 29 2.12 8.93 36.07
C THR A 29 2.52 9.10 34.63
N ALA A 30 3.64 8.51 34.21
CA ALA A 30 4.01 8.40 32.81
C ALA A 30 3.34 7.15 32.20
N ILE A 31 2.63 7.34 31.10
CA ILE A 31 1.90 6.27 30.42
C ILE A 31 2.59 5.97 29.09
N ALA A 32 3.24 4.82 29.00
CA ALA A 32 3.85 4.27 27.79
C ALA A 32 2.94 3.18 27.21
N LEU A 33 1.87 3.57 26.52
CA LEU A 33 0.85 2.63 26.01
C LEU A 33 1.42 1.51 25.16
N ASP A 34 2.39 1.79 24.31
CA ASP A 34 3.08 0.82 23.47
C ASP A 34 3.76 -0.27 24.32
N SER A 35 4.54 0.13 25.31
CA SER A 35 5.19 -0.81 26.26
C SER A 35 4.16 -1.60 27.08
N THR A 36 3.11 -0.92 27.56
CA THR A 36 2.05 -1.61 28.33
C THR A 36 1.30 -2.63 27.48
N MET A 37 1.06 -2.32 26.18
CA MET A 37 0.41 -3.26 25.25
C MET A 37 1.24 -4.52 25.02
N GLU A 38 2.55 -4.39 24.96
CA GLU A 38 3.46 -5.52 24.78
C GLU A 38 3.60 -6.36 26.06
N GLN A 39 3.68 -5.70 27.20
CA GLN A 39 3.91 -6.38 28.49
C GLN A 39 2.65 -6.95 29.12
N GLU A 40 1.50 -6.30 28.91
CA GLU A 40 0.22 -6.64 29.53
C GLU A 40 -0.93 -6.66 28.49
N PRO A 41 -0.94 -7.59 27.53
CA PRO A 41 -1.96 -7.65 26.47
C PRO A 41 -3.38 -7.87 27.02
N ASP A 42 -3.52 -8.57 28.14
CA ASP A 42 -4.81 -8.81 28.78
C ASP A 42 -5.38 -7.53 29.39
N TRP A 43 -4.56 -6.66 29.96
CA TRP A 43 -4.96 -5.33 30.41
C TRP A 43 -5.52 -4.49 29.26
N MET A 44 -4.84 -4.51 28.12
CA MET A 44 -5.30 -3.81 26.92
C MET A 44 -6.63 -4.34 26.44
N THR A 45 -6.78 -5.67 26.39
CA THR A 45 -8.05 -6.31 25.99
C THR A 45 -9.18 -5.91 26.94
N GLY A 46 -8.94 -5.89 28.25
CA GLY A 46 -9.90 -5.43 29.25
C GLY A 46 -10.30 -3.97 29.07
N THR A 47 -9.31 -3.11 28.84
CA THR A 47 -9.51 -1.66 28.60
C THR A 47 -10.34 -1.42 27.35
N LEU A 48 -10.05 -2.11 26.23
CA LEU A 48 -10.83 -2.00 25.00
C LEU A 48 -12.29 -2.46 25.17
N LYS A 49 -12.55 -3.51 25.95
CA LYS A 49 -13.91 -3.94 26.29
C LYS A 49 -14.69 -2.87 27.05
N ILE A 50 -14.04 -2.22 28.05
CA ILE A 50 -14.64 -1.11 28.79
C ILE A 50 -14.96 0.07 27.86
N LEU A 51 -14.02 0.46 27.00
CA LEU A 51 -14.23 1.53 26.01
C LEU A 51 -15.38 1.21 25.06
N SER A 52 -15.45 -0.02 24.56
CA SER A 52 -16.53 -0.49 23.70
C SER A 52 -17.89 -0.42 24.39
N ALA A 53 -17.98 -0.91 25.63
CA ALA A 53 -19.22 -0.85 26.40
C ALA A 53 -19.68 0.59 26.68
N ARG A 54 -18.76 1.49 27.04
CA ARG A 54 -19.06 2.90 27.27
C ARG A 54 -19.45 3.64 25.99
N SER A 55 -18.84 3.28 24.87
CA SER A 55 -19.21 3.81 23.54
C SER A 55 -20.62 3.38 23.15
N ALA A 56 -20.94 2.09 23.33
CA ALA A 56 -22.29 1.57 23.08
C ALA A 56 -23.37 2.20 23.99
N ALA A 57 -23.00 2.57 25.20
CA ALA A 57 -23.87 3.27 26.15
C ALA A 57 -23.94 4.80 25.91
N PHE A 58 -23.31 5.32 24.85
CA PHE A 58 -23.20 6.76 24.53
C PHE A 58 -22.64 7.62 25.67
N THR A 59 -21.85 7.02 26.57
CA THR A 59 -21.18 7.74 27.67
C THR A 59 -19.80 8.23 27.30
N LEU A 60 -19.29 7.87 26.12
CA LEU A 60 -18.07 8.42 25.53
C LEU A 60 -18.43 9.28 24.33
N HIS A 61 -17.84 10.46 24.29
CA HIS A 61 -17.93 11.34 23.14
C HIS A 61 -16.68 11.18 22.27
N GLY A 62 -16.88 11.21 20.95
CA GLY A 62 -15.76 11.18 20.00
C GLY A 62 -14.87 12.43 20.17
N LEU A 63 -13.60 12.28 19.80
CA LEU A 63 -12.70 13.40 19.70
C LEU A 63 -13.16 14.35 18.58
N PRO A 64 -12.96 15.67 18.71
CA PRO A 64 -13.19 16.58 17.59
C PRO A 64 -12.40 16.15 16.36
N LEU A 65 -13.03 16.26 15.19
CA LEU A 65 -12.41 15.89 13.91
C LEU A 65 -12.27 17.15 13.05
N GLN A 66 -11.06 17.40 12.57
CA GLN A 66 -10.81 18.31 11.47
C GLN A 66 -10.61 17.48 10.20
N THR A 67 -11.57 17.57 9.28
CA THR A 67 -11.55 16.76 8.06
C THR A 67 -11.09 17.61 6.87
N PHE A 68 -10.18 17.07 6.10
CA PHE A 68 -9.64 17.65 4.87
C PHE A 68 -9.85 16.66 3.73
N GLU A 69 -10.25 17.17 2.56
CA GLU A 69 -10.31 16.35 1.35
C GLU A 69 -8.89 16.14 0.79
N MET A 70 -8.54 14.91 0.42
CA MET A 70 -7.19 14.57 -0.03
C MET A 70 -6.73 15.41 -1.23
N GLU A 71 -7.62 15.63 -2.19
CA GLU A 71 -7.27 16.33 -3.44
C GLU A 71 -6.93 17.82 -3.24
N ARG A 72 -7.61 18.48 -2.31
CA ARG A 72 -7.51 19.94 -2.13
C ARG A 72 -6.97 20.37 -0.78
N GLY A 73 -7.02 19.50 0.22
CA GLY A 73 -6.76 19.84 1.61
C GLY A 73 -5.53 19.18 2.21
N LEU A 74 -4.82 18.30 1.49
CA LEU A 74 -3.72 17.50 2.04
C LEU A 74 -2.62 18.38 2.66
N HIS A 75 -2.17 19.41 1.96
CA HIS A 75 -1.16 20.33 2.47
C HIS A 75 -1.64 21.11 3.71
N ALA A 76 -2.91 21.48 3.76
CA ALA A 76 -3.50 22.16 4.91
C ALA A 76 -3.57 21.20 6.11
N ALA A 77 -3.93 19.94 5.91
CA ALA A 77 -3.92 18.92 6.94
C ALA A 77 -2.52 18.75 7.58
N PHE A 78 -1.48 18.66 6.77
CA PHE A 78 -0.11 18.57 7.27
C PHE A 78 0.35 19.82 7.98
N ARG A 79 0.00 21.02 7.49
CA ARG A 79 0.30 22.28 8.18
C ARG A 79 -0.40 22.39 9.54
N THR A 80 -1.63 21.91 9.62
CA THR A 80 -2.38 21.86 10.89
C THR A 80 -1.67 20.98 11.91
N LEU A 81 -1.23 19.78 11.49
CA LEU A 81 -0.45 18.88 12.35
C LEU A 81 0.91 19.50 12.75
N GLN A 82 1.61 20.09 11.79
CA GLN A 82 2.91 20.74 12.04
C GLN A 82 2.80 21.89 13.01
N GLY A 83 1.70 22.66 12.97
CA GLY A 83 1.44 23.77 13.88
C GLY A 83 1.16 23.35 15.31
N GLY A 84 0.84 22.08 15.58
CA GLY A 84 0.64 21.52 16.92
C GLY A 84 -0.53 22.13 17.71
N THR A 85 -1.37 22.93 17.07
CA THR A 85 -2.50 23.65 17.71
C THR A 85 -3.84 22.92 17.53
N ASN A 86 -3.85 21.79 16.84
CA ASN A 86 -5.08 21.05 16.60
C ASN A 86 -5.61 20.40 17.87
N THR A 87 -6.92 20.51 18.09
CA THR A 87 -7.64 19.77 19.12
C THR A 87 -8.32 18.56 18.46
N GLY A 88 -8.06 17.35 18.99
CA GLY A 88 -8.63 16.12 18.44
C GLY A 88 -7.83 15.56 17.28
N LYS A 89 -8.49 15.03 16.24
CA LYS A 89 -7.88 14.32 15.13
C LYS A 89 -7.95 15.12 13.83
N VAL A 90 -6.84 15.13 13.10
CA VAL A 90 -6.79 15.57 11.69
C VAL A 90 -7.02 14.35 10.82
N VAL A 91 -8.07 14.39 10.03
CA VAL A 91 -8.50 13.28 9.15
C VAL A 91 -8.42 13.75 7.70
N VAL A 92 -7.71 13.00 6.88
CA VAL A 92 -7.73 13.20 5.43
C VAL A 92 -8.72 12.22 4.83
N ARG A 93 -9.79 12.74 4.24
CA ARG A 93 -10.77 11.93 3.53
C ARG A 93 -10.24 11.61 2.15
N ILE A 94 -10.08 10.33 1.89
CA ILE A 94 -9.80 9.82 0.55
C ILE A 94 -11.14 9.75 -0.19
N PRO A 95 -11.27 10.37 -1.38
CA PRO A 95 -12.50 10.26 -2.14
C PRO A 95 -12.78 8.78 -2.42
N PHE A 96 -13.94 8.32 -2.01
CA PHE A 96 -14.43 7.02 -2.42
C PHE A 96 -15.02 7.21 -3.83
N THR A 97 -14.23 6.96 -4.84
CA THR A 97 -14.76 6.70 -6.17
C THR A 97 -15.25 5.26 -6.16
N ASP A 98 -16.48 5.04 -6.60
CA ASP A 98 -16.93 3.68 -6.87
C ASP A 98 -15.84 2.96 -7.64
N PRO A 99 -15.41 1.76 -7.20
CA PRO A 99 -14.40 1.03 -7.92
C PRO A 99 -14.88 0.92 -9.37
N ALA A 100 -14.03 1.35 -10.31
CA ALA A 100 -14.34 1.17 -11.72
C ALA A 100 -14.75 -0.29 -11.91
N PRO A 101 -15.85 -0.57 -12.62
CA PRO A 101 -16.34 -1.92 -12.77
C PRO A 101 -15.17 -2.80 -13.23
N ALA A 102 -14.86 -3.81 -12.43
CA ALA A 102 -13.72 -4.70 -12.69
C ALA A 102 -13.99 -5.66 -13.85
N HIS A 103 -15.06 -5.40 -14.64
CA HIS A 103 -15.39 -6.23 -15.80
C HIS A 103 -14.27 -6.22 -16.83
N GLY A 104 -14.06 -7.36 -17.45
CA GLY A 104 -13.03 -7.60 -18.44
C GLY A 104 -11.82 -8.34 -17.86
N THR A 105 -10.80 -8.45 -18.68
CA THR A 105 -9.57 -9.17 -18.32
C THR A 105 -8.56 -8.24 -17.65
N HIS A 106 -8.03 -8.66 -16.52
CA HIS A 106 -6.96 -7.97 -15.79
C HIS A 106 -5.66 -8.76 -15.82
N LEU A 107 -4.57 -8.12 -16.19
CA LEU A 107 -3.23 -8.68 -16.19
C LEU A 107 -2.45 -8.24 -14.96
N LEU A 108 -1.96 -9.18 -14.15
CA LEU A 108 -1.11 -8.94 -12.99
C LEU A 108 0.31 -9.42 -13.23
N SER A 109 1.23 -8.51 -13.45
CA SER A 109 2.65 -8.81 -13.46
C SER A 109 3.18 -8.96 -12.05
N GLY A 110 3.89 -10.05 -11.76
CA GLY A 110 4.22 -10.43 -10.38
C GLY A 110 3.02 -10.98 -9.61
N GLY A 111 2.02 -11.47 -10.34
CA GLY A 111 0.74 -11.94 -9.81
C GLY A 111 0.81 -13.15 -8.88
N THR A 112 1.92 -13.89 -8.87
CA THR A 112 2.12 -15.04 -7.98
C THR A 112 2.79 -14.66 -6.65
N GLY A 113 3.20 -13.40 -6.47
CA GLY A 113 3.71 -12.88 -5.19
C GLY A 113 2.58 -12.48 -4.23
N GLY A 114 2.91 -12.18 -2.99
CA GLY A 114 1.93 -11.88 -1.93
C GLY A 114 0.93 -10.78 -2.30
N LEU A 115 1.41 -9.59 -2.68
CA LEU A 115 0.56 -8.48 -3.11
C LEU A 115 -0.20 -8.78 -4.41
N GLY A 116 0.45 -9.52 -5.34
CA GLY A 116 -0.19 -9.93 -6.59
C GLY A 116 -1.37 -10.86 -6.35
N LEU A 117 -1.20 -11.89 -5.51
CA LEU A 117 -2.28 -12.81 -5.16
C LEU A 117 -3.43 -12.13 -4.42
N LEU A 118 -3.10 -11.22 -3.49
CA LEU A 118 -4.10 -10.43 -2.78
C LEU A 118 -4.91 -9.55 -3.74
N THR A 119 -4.23 -8.87 -4.65
CA THR A 119 -4.85 -8.03 -5.69
C THR A 119 -5.71 -8.87 -6.64
N GLY A 120 -5.19 -10.02 -7.09
CA GLY A 120 -5.95 -10.93 -7.95
C GLY A 120 -7.22 -11.42 -7.28
N LYS A 121 -7.15 -11.81 -6.02
CA LYS A 121 -8.31 -12.19 -5.22
C LYS A 121 -9.33 -11.04 -5.15
N TRP A 122 -8.88 -9.85 -4.79
CA TRP A 122 -9.74 -8.67 -4.69
C TRP A 122 -10.42 -8.34 -6.02
N LEU A 123 -9.71 -8.40 -7.15
CA LEU A 123 -10.27 -8.19 -8.49
C LEU A 123 -11.38 -9.20 -8.80
N GLY A 124 -11.14 -10.48 -8.52
CA GLY A 124 -12.15 -11.52 -8.73
C GLY A 124 -13.40 -11.32 -7.86
N GLU A 125 -13.22 -10.92 -6.60
CA GLU A 125 -14.31 -10.59 -5.69
C GLU A 125 -15.04 -9.29 -6.09
N SER A 126 -14.37 -8.37 -6.77
CA SER A 126 -14.91 -7.10 -7.28
C SER A 126 -15.58 -7.22 -8.66
N GLY A 127 -15.65 -8.41 -9.25
CA GLY A 127 -16.38 -8.67 -10.49
C GLY A 127 -15.56 -8.69 -11.77
N ALA A 128 -14.23 -8.88 -11.69
CA ALA A 128 -13.42 -9.16 -12.86
C ALA A 128 -13.88 -10.46 -13.54
N SER A 129 -14.02 -10.44 -14.86
CA SER A 129 -14.37 -11.63 -15.63
C SER A 129 -13.20 -12.61 -15.66
N SER A 130 -11.99 -12.08 -15.87
CA SER A 130 -10.77 -12.88 -15.91
C SER A 130 -9.59 -12.12 -15.27
N VAL A 131 -8.73 -12.89 -14.59
CA VAL A 131 -7.48 -12.40 -13.99
C VAL A 131 -6.32 -13.29 -14.39
N VAL A 132 -5.39 -12.72 -15.16
CA VAL A 132 -4.17 -13.39 -15.61
C VAL A 132 -3.02 -13.04 -14.67
N LEU A 133 -2.61 -14.00 -13.85
CA LEU A 133 -1.49 -13.86 -12.92
C LEU A 133 -0.21 -14.29 -13.63
N THR A 134 0.75 -13.39 -13.77
CA THR A 134 2.01 -13.69 -14.46
C THR A 134 3.20 -13.67 -13.52
N SER A 135 4.11 -14.57 -13.74
CA SER A 135 5.45 -14.60 -13.15
C SER A 135 6.38 -15.41 -14.03
N ARG A 136 7.67 -15.36 -13.79
CA ARG A 136 8.64 -16.17 -14.54
C ARG A 136 8.39 -17.69 -14.44
N SER A 137 7.96 -18.16 -13.29
CA SER A 137 7.64 -19.59 -13.11
C SER A 137 6.23 -19.96 -13.57
N GLY A 138 5.30 -19.02 -13.59
CA GLY A 138 3.88 -19.28 -13.88
C GLY A 138 3.18 -20.16 -12.83
N ASN A 139 3.75 -20.32 -11.65
CA ASN A 139 3.26 -21.24 -10.63
C ASN A 139 2.88 -20.52 -9.34
N ILE A 140 1.88 -21.04 -8.64
CA ILE A 140 1.48 -20.65 -7.27
C ILE A 140 1.39 -21.88 -6.38
N GLY A 141 1.43 -21.68 -5.07
CA GLY A 141 1.21 -22.75 -4.10
C GLY A 141 -0.20 -23.36 -4.22
N THR A 142 -0.32 -24.63 -3.87
CA THR A 142 -1.60 -25.37 -3.95
C THR A 142 -2.69 -24.75 -3.08
N ALA A 143 -2.34 -24.25 -1.91
CA ALA A 143 -3.28 -23.60 -0.97
C ALA A 143 -3.84 -22.28 -1.54
N GLU A 144 -2.99 -21.46 -2.15
CA GLU A 144 -3.38 -20.21 -2.80
C GLU A 144 -4.24 -20.49 -4.03
N GLY A 145 -3.85 -21.46 -4.86
CA GLY A 145 -4.64 -21.90 -6.01
C GLY A 145 -6.04 -22.36 -5.63
N ALA A 146 -6.17 -23.11 -4.51
CA ALA A 146 -7.46 -23.54 -4.00
C ALA A 146 -8.33 -22.37 -3.53
N LYS A 147 -7.73 -21.32 -2.94
CA LYS A 147 -8.46 -20.10 -2.54
C LYS A 147 -9.01 -19.33 -3.75
N LEU A 148 -8.23 -19.16 -4.80
CA LEU A 148 -8.65 -18.47 -6.02
C LEU A 148 -9.79 -19.23 -6.73
N LYS A 149 -9.71 -20.56 -6.81
CA LYS A 149 -10.77 -21.42 -7.41
C LYS A 149 -12.13 -21.31 -6.73
N LYS A 150 -12.19 -20.84 -5.47
CA LYS A 150 -13.46 -20.62 -4.74
C LYS A 150 -14.20 -19.35 -5.16
N ILE A 151 -13.58 -18.47 -5.94
CA ILE A 151 -14.22 -17.24 -6.43
C ILE A 151 -15.02 -17.57 -7.69
N ALA A 152 -16.33 -17.76 -7.51
CA ALA A 152 -17.20 -18.44 -8.46
C ALA A 152 -17.49 -17.72 -9.80
N ARG A 153 -17.08 -16.45 -9.95
CA ARG A 153 -17.42 -15.63 -11.14
C ARG A 153 -16.23 -15.08 -11.90
N CYS A 154 -15.01 -15.47 -11.53
CA CYS A 154 -13.79 -14.98 -12.14
C CYS A 154 -12.95 -16.15 -12.64
N CYS A 155 -12.48 -16.07 -13.88
CA CYS A 155 -11.52 -17.02 -14.42
C CYS A 155 -10.10 -16.60 -14.00
N PHE A 156 -9.41 -17.44 -13.23
CA PHE A 156 -8.01 -17.23 -12.86
C PHE A 156 -7.10 -18.05 -13.74
N ARG A 157 -6.15 -17.39 -14.38
CA ARG A 157 -5.15 -18.01 -15.25
C ARG A 157 -3.74 -17.71 -14.75
N LEU A 158 -2.88 -18.69 -14.87
CA LEU A 158 -1.45 -18.56 -14.58
C LEU A 158 -0.68 -18.58 -15.90
N ALA A 159 0.20 -17.64 -16.09
CA ALA A 159 1.05 -17.59 -17.27
C ALA A 159 2.53 -17.40 -16.87
N SER A 160 3.40 -18.22 -17.46
CA SER A 160 4.84 -17.97 -17.41
C SER A 160 5.16 -16.79 -18.34
N CYS A 161 5.73 -15.72 -17.77
CA CYS A 161 6.05 -14.50 -18.51
C CYS A 161 7.21 -13.79 -17.81
N ASP A 162 8.27 -13.53 -18.53
CA ASP A 162 9.26 -12.54 -18.10
C ASP A 162 8.74 -11.15 -18.47
N GLY A 163 8.36 -10.37 -17.45
CA GLY A 163 7.80 -9.01 -17.64
C GLY A 163 8.77 -8.02 -18.30
N ALA A 164 10.07 -8.30 -18.30
CA ALA A 164 11.07 -7.49 -18.98
C ALA A 164 11.24 -7.83 -20.47
N GLU A 165 10.62 -8.93 -20.94
CA GLU A 165 10.74 -9.42 -22.32
C GLU A 165 9.48 -9.08 -23.13
N THR A 166 9.67 -8.25 -24.16
CA THR A 166 8.56 -7.72 -24.99
C THR A 166 7.76 -8.84 -25.66
N VAL A 167 8.40 -9.90 -26.12
CA VAL A 167 7.75 -11.01 -26.80
C VAL A 167 6.84 -11.77 -25.84
N ASP A 168 7.32 -12.04 -24.62
CA ASP A 168 6.55 -12.75 -23.59
C ASP A 168 5.31 -11.95 -23.18
N VAL A 169 5.49 -10.66 -22.95
CA VAL A 169 4.38 -9.78 -22.53
C VAL A 169 3.33 -9.65 -23.63
N ARG A 170 3.74 -9.46 -24.90
CA ARG A 170 2.80 -9.40 -26.03
C ARG A 170 2.04 -10.72 -26.20
N ARG A 171 2.74 -11.85 -26.14
CA ARG A 171 2.11 -13.17 -26.21
C ARG A 171 1.07 -13.35 -25.11
N THR A 172 1.40 -12.92 -23.89
CA THR A 172 0.50 -13.03 -22.74
C THR A 172 -0.74 -12.13 -22.89
N ILE A 173 -0.58 -10.90 -23.38
CA ILE A 173 -1.71 -9.99 -23.63
C ILE A 173 -2.59 -10.54 -24.75
N CYS A 174 -2.02 -10.92 -25.90
CA CYS A 174 -2.79 -11.50 -27.01
C CYS A 174 -3.53 -12.77 -26.60
N GLY A 175 -2.89 -13.65 -25.83
CA GLY A 175 -3.53 -14.85 -25.28
C GLY A 175 -4.68 -14.53 -24.32
N ALA A 176 -4.52 -13.50 -23.50
CA ALA A 176 -5.56 -13.06 -22.57
C ALA A 176 -6.82 -12.53 -23.30
N GLU A 177 -6.64 -11.78 -24.39
CA GLU A 177 -7.75 -11.22 -25.18
C GLU A 177 -8.45 -12.26 -26.08
N SER A 178 -7.67 -13.18 -26.66
CA SER A 178 -8.21 -14.16 -27.60
C SER A 178 -9.00 -15.29 -26.96
N GLU A 179 -8.57 -15.77 -25.80
CA GLU A 179 -9.19 -16.91 -25.12
C GLU A 179 -10.50 -16.52 -24.41
N GLU A 180 -10.54 -15.36 -23.81
CA GLU A 180 -11.72 -14.91 -23.06
C GLU A 180 -12.72 -14.13 -23.93
N ARG A 181 -12.35 -13.78 -25.16
CA ARG A 181 -13.12 -12.85 -26.02
C ARG A 181 -13.47 -11.53 -25.34
N GLU A 182 -12.73 -11.18 -24.31
CA GLU A 182 -12.89 -9.96 -23.57
C GLU A 182 -11.65 -9.09 -23.70
N ARG A 183 -11.87 -7.78 -23.72
CA ARG A 183 -10.78 -6.83 -23.83
C ARG A 183 -9.94 -6.79 -22.55
N LEU A 184 -8.68 -6.45 -22.69
CA LEU A 184 -7.81 -6.08 -21.58
C LEU A 184 -8.33 -4.79 -20.93
N ALA A 185 -8.89 -4.91 -19.72
CA ALA A 185 -9.47 -3.79 -18.97
C ALA A 185 -8.48 -3.17 -17.99
N GLY A 186 -7.52 -3.95 -17.47
CA GLY A 186 -6.58 -3.45 -16.49
C GLY A 186 -5.22 -4.13 -16.48
N ILE A 187 -4.21 -3.35 -16.10
CA ILE A 187 -2.85 -3.83 -15.84
C ILE A 187 -2.46 -3.46 -14.41
N TRP A 188 -1.94 -4.44 -13.69
CA TRP A 188 -1.49 -4.32 -12.30
C TRP A 188 -0.06 -4.81 -12.21
N HIS A 189 0.87 -3.89 -12.07
CA HIS A 189 2.30 -4.20 -12.12
C HIS A 189 2.87 -4.27 -10.71
N ALA A 190 2.87 -5.48 -10.13
CA ALA A 190 3.39 -5.79 -8.80
C ALA A 190 4.74 -6.52 -8.82
N ALA A 191 5.33 -6.71 -10.00
CA ALA A 191 6.63 -7.37 -10.12
C ALA A 191 7.75 -6.55 -9.47
N GLY A 192 8.62 -7.22 -8.75
CA GLY A 192 9.77 -6.60 -8.12
C GLY A 192 10.59 -7.60 -7.34
N ILE A 193 11.86 -7.32 -7.19
CA ILE A 193 12.78 -8.04 -6.32
C ILE A 193 13.68 -7.03 -5.61
N LEU A 194 14.25 -7.44 -4.49
CA LEU A 194 15.23 -6.69 -3.74
C LEU A 194 16.64 -7.17 -4.06
N ALA A 195 17.59 -6.25 -4.11
CA ALA A 195 19.02 -6.50 -4.13
C ALA A 195 19.71 -5.38 -3.34
N ASP A 196 19.43 -5.38 -2.04
CA ASP A 196 19.87 -4.35 -1.11
C ASP A 196 21.40 -4.37 -0.97
N GLY A 197 21.98 -3.20 -0.83
CA GLY A 197 23.40 -3.01 -0.64
C GLY A 197 23.76 -1.53 -0.58
N LEU A 198 24.82 -1.22 0.15
CA LEU A 198 25.32 0.15 0.22
C LEU A 198 25.68 0.66 -1.18
N LEU A 199 25.57 1.97 -1.43
CA LEU A 199 25.80 2.57 -2.74
C LEU A 199 27.17 2.19 -3.32
N ARG A 200 28.21 2.14 -2.50
CA ARG A 200 29.57 1.73 -2.90
C ARG A 200 29.68 0.27 -3.33
N GLY A 201 28.77 -0.59 -2.86
CA GLY A 201 28.71 -2.02 -3.20
C GLY A 201 27.75 -2.33 -4.35
N GLN A 202 27.03 -1.34 -4.86
CA GLN A 202 26.12 -1.56 -5.99
C GLN A 202 26.92 -1.82 -7.27
N THR A 203 26.49 -2.83 -8.00
CA THR A 203 27.07 -3.22 -9.29
C THR A 203 26.03 -3.05 -10.41
N ALA A 204 26.51 -2.97 -11.65
CA ALA A 204 25.60 -2.97 -12.81
C ALA A 204 24.65 -4.17 -12.79
N SER A 205 25.10 -5.33 -12.31
CA SER A 205 24.29 -6.55 -12.17
C SER A 205 23.19 -6.38 -11.11
N SER A 206 23.50 -5.84 -9.92
CA SER A 206 22.52 -5.63 -8.88
C SER A 206 21.45 -4.60 -9.28
N ILE A 207 21.87 -3.53 -9.98
CA ILE A 207 20.95 -2.54 -10.53
C ILE A 207 20.07 -3.18 -11.60
N LYS A 208 20.64 -3.84 -12.60
CA LYS A 208 19.89 -4.53 -13.67
C LYS A 208 18.88 -5.52 -13.09
N ARG A 209 19.28 -6.28 -12.08
CA ARG A 209 18.43 -7.28 -11.42
C ARG A 209 17.16 -6.67 -10.84
N VAL A 210 17.22 -5.48 -10.24
CA VAL A 210 16.06 -4.77 -9.67
C VAL A 210 15.25 -4.06 -10.74
N TYR A 211 15.92 -3.39 -11.68
CA TYR A 211 15.29 -2.62 -12.74
C TYR A 211 14.54 -3.47 -13.76
N ALA A 212 15.07 -4.64 -14.13
CA ALA A 212 14.45 -5.47 -15.16
C ALA A 212 12.99 -5.82 -14.83
N PRO A 213 12.66 -6.46 -13.70
CA PRO A 213 11.26 -6.80 -13.41
C PRO A 213 10.40 -5.58 -13.13
N LYS A 214 10.95 -4.49 -12.63
CA LYS A 214 10.20 -3.32 -12.14
C LYS A 214 10.08 -2.23 -13.20
N ALA A 215 11.14 -1.49 -13.45
CA ALA A 215 11.12 -0.35 -14.36
C ALA A 215 10.98 -0.79 -15.83
N ASN A 216 11.84 -1.71 -16.30
CA ASN A 216 11.76 -2.18 -17.68
C ASN A 216 10.44 -2.93 -17.93
N GLY A 217 10.01 -3.78 -16.99
CA GLY A 217 8.72 -4.47 -17.07
C GLY A 217 7.53 -3.51 -17.22
N ALA A 218 7.54 -2.39 -16.48
CA ALA A 218 6.50 -1.36 -16.62
C ALA A 218 6.49 -0.71 -18.02
N PHE A 219 7.67 -0.40 -18.58
CA PHE A 219 7.78 0.12 -19.94
C PHE A 219 7.32 -0.89 -20.98
N VAL A 220 7.72 -2.14 -20.85
CA VAL A 220 7.30 -3.21 -21.78
C VAL A 220 5.78 -3.39 -21.74
N LEU A 221 5.17 -3.44 -20.54
CA LEU A 221 3.72 -3.52 -20.37
C LEU A 221 3.03 -2.30 -21.00
N GLN A 222 3.53 -1.10 -20.80
CA GLN A 222 2.97 0.12 -21.40
C GLN A 222 3.00 0.05 -22.92
N HIS A 223 4.11 -0.36 -23.53
CA HIS A 223 4.21 -0.43 -24.99
C HIS A 223 3.37 -1.56 -25.57
N ALA A 224 3.35 -2.73 -24.91
CA ALA A 224 2.57 -3.86 -25.37
C ALA A 224 1.06 -3.64 -25.30
N SER A 225 0.61 -2.80 -24.36
CA SER A 225 -0.81 -2.47 -24.16
C SER A 225 -1.20 -1.10 -24.72
N ALA A 226 -0.36 -0.48 -25.55
CA ALA A 226 -0.61 0.90 -26.02
C ALA A 226 -1.93 1.11 -26.76
N ALA A 227 -2.42 0.08 -27.46
CA ALA A 227 -3.69 0.10 -28.18
C ALA A 227 -4.90 -0.31 -27.31
N ALA A 228 -4.68 -0.87 -26.13
CA ALA A 228 -5.76 -1.31 -25.26
C ALA A 228 -6.37 -0.11 -24.50
N PRO A 229 -7.70 0.08 -24.54
CA PRO A 229 -8.37 1.13 -23.78
C PRO A 229 -8.50 0.72 -22.31
N LEU A 230 -7.40 0.79 -21.58
CA LEU A 230 -7.34 0.38 -20.17
C LEU A 230 -8.22 1.27 -19.29
N ASN A 231 -9.03 0.67 -18.44
CA ASN A 231 -9.76 1.33 -17.37
C ASN A 231 -8.86 1.51 -16.12
N ALA A 232 -7.89 0.62 -15.94
CA ALA A 232 -6.95 0.68 -14.83
C ALA A 232 -5.52 0.34 -15.30
N CYS A 233 -4.55 1.14 -14.84
CA CYS A 233 -3.13 0.84 -14.96
C CYS A 233 -2.48 1.19 -13.61
N VAL A 234 -2.24 0.19 -12.79
CA VAL A 234 -1.75 0.37 -11.41
C VAL A 234 -0.34 -0.15 -11.29
N MET A 235 0.55 0.69 -10.81
CA MET A 235 1.95 0.37 -10.59
C MET A 235 2.23 0.30 -9.10
N PHE A 236 2.81 -0.80 -8.64
CA PHE A 236 3.15 -1.02 -7.24
C PHE A 236 4.56 -0.47 -6.98
N SER A 237 4.58 0.79 -6.59
CA SER A 237 5.76 1.52 -6.14
C SER A 237 6.01 1.24 -4.64
N SER A 238 6.84 2.03 -4.01
CA SER A 238 7.17 1.92 -2.59
C SER A 238 7.40 3.30 -1.99
N LEU A 239 7.12 3.44 -0.70
CA LEU A 239 7.54 4.61 0.07
C LEU A 239 9.05 4.87 -0.02
N ALA A 240 9.86 3.84 -0.27
CA ALA A 240 11.27 3.99 -0.52
C ALA A 240 11.60 4.91 -1.72
N ALA A 241 10.67 5.09 -2.68
CA ALA A 241 10.84 6.04 -3.76
C ALA A 241 10.82 7.49 -3.29
N MET A 242 10.07 7.78 -2.22
CA MET A 242 9.87 9.12 -1.69
C MET A 242 10.82 9.47 -0.55
N ILE A 243 10.98 8.56 0.41
CA ILE A 243 11.76 8.83 1.64
C ILE A 243 13.11 8.11 1.66
N GLY A 244 13.39 7.27 0.66
CA GLY A 244 14.60 6.43 0.63
C GLY A 244 14.48 5.20 1.53
N GLY A 245 15.50 4.35 1.47
CA GLY A 245 15.68 3.20 2.34
C GLY A 245 17.16 2.87 2.48
N GLY A 246 17.59 2.47 3.66
CA GLY A 246 18.98 2.07 3.91
C GLY A 246 19.38 0.92 2.97
N GLY A 247 20.41 1.13 2.14
CA GLY A 247 20.86 0.12 1.18
C GLY A 247 19.96 -0.09 -0.05
N GLN A 248 18.92 0.71 -0.24
CA GLN A 248 17.89 0.50 -1.27
C GLN A 248 17.95 1.52 -2.42
N THR A 249 19.10 2.09 -2.73
CA THR A 249 19.21 3.11 -3.77
C THR A 249 18.70 2.63 -5.14
N ASN A 250 19.05 1.41 -5.53
CA ASN A 250 18.57 0.77 -6.77
C ASN A 250 17.05 0.53 -6.73
N TYR A 251 16.52 0.06 -5.62
CA TYR A 251 15.09 -0.19 -5.43
C TYR A 251 14.29 1.10 -5.41
N SER A 252 14.75 2.11 -4.69
CA SER A 252 14.14 3.45 -4.65
C SER A 252 14.07 4.08 -6.05
N ALA A 253 15.16 4.03 -6.80
CA ALA A 253 15.21 4.57 -8.16
C ALA A 253 14.27 3.82 -9.14
N ALA A 254 14.20 2.48 -9.05
CA ALA A 254 13.27 1.70 -9.87
C ALA A 254 11.81 2.02 -9.55
N ASN A 255 11.45 2.19 -8.27
CA ASN A 255 10.12 2.60 -7.86
C ASN A 255 9.78 4.03 -8.30
N ASN A 256 10.73 4.97 -8.20
CA ASN A 256 10.55 6.34 -8.68
C ASN A 256 10.25 6.37 -10.19
N THR A 257 10.84 5.46 -10.97
CA THR A 257 10.52 5.30 -12.39
C THR A 257 9.04 4.91 -12.60
N LEU A 258 8.46 4.07 -11.73
CA LEU A 258 7.02 3.74 -11.79
C LEU A 258 6.16 4.97 -11.49
N ASP A 259 6.53 5.76 -10.49
CA ASP A 259 5.82 6.98 -10.12
C ASP A 259 5.82 8.00 -11.28
N ALA A 260 6.98 8.19 -11.91
CA ALA A 260 7.14 9.06 -13.08
C ALA A 260 6.32 8.56 -14.27
N LEU A 261 6.33 7.25 -14.54
CA LEU A 261 5.54 6.66 -15.62
C LEU A 261 4.04 6.85 -15.39
N GLY A 262 3.55 6.63 -14.17
CA GLY A 262 2.18 6.89 -13.79
C GLY A 262 1.78 8.35 -14.01
N ALA A 263 2.64 9.28 -13.61
CA ALA A 263 2.42 10.71 -13.83
C ALA A 263 2.39 11.06 -15.34
N CYS A 264 3.30 10.50 -16.14
CA CYS A 264 3.33 10.71 -17.58
C CYS A 264 2.06 10.18 -18.27
N ARG A 265 1.54 9.01 -17.88
CA ARG A 265 0.28 8.47 -18.40
C ARG A 265 -0.90 9.40 -18.09
N ARG A 266 -1.04 9.85 -16.84
CA ARG A 266 -2.11 10.79 -16.46
C ARG A 266 -2.07 12.10 -17.23
N LYS A 267 -0.87 12.65 -17.45
CA LYS A 267 -0.71 13.86 -18.29
C LYS A 267 -1.20 13.67 -19.74
N ARG A 268 -1.22 12.44 -20.23
CA ARG A 268 -1.75 12.06 -21.56
C ARG A 268 -3.22 11.66 -21.53
N GLY A 269 -3.93 11.86 -20.42
CA GLY A 269 -5.33 11.47 -20.26
C GLY A 269 -5.54 9.96 -20.13
N GLN A 270 -4.50 9.17 -19.89
CA GLN A 270 -4.59 7.73 -19.75
C GLN A 270 -4.76 7.33 -18.28
N ALA A 271 -5.52 6.27 -18.03
CA ALA A 271 -5.66 5.70 -16.70
C ALA A 271 -4.28 5.29 -16.15
N ALA A 272 -3.93 5.80 -14.97
CA ALA A 272 -2.76 5.35 -14.23
C ALA A 272 -2.80 5.76 -12.76
N SER A 273 -2.40 4.84 -11.90
CA SER A 273 -2.11 5.08 -10.48
C SER A 273 -0.75 4.46 -10.14
N SER A 274 0.00 5.13 -9.28
CA SER A 274 1.18 4.55 -8.65
C SER A 274 0.93 4.50 -7.16
N VAL A 275 1.01 3.32 -6.56
CA VAL A 275 0.74 3.08 -5.15
C VAL A 275 2.06 2.86 -4.44
N GLN A 276 2.41 3.77 -3.55
CA GLN A 276 3.64 3.68 -2.75
C GLN A 276 3.36 2.86 -1.49
N TRP A 277 3.61 1.56 -1.56
CA TRP A 277 3.44 0.64 -0.44
C TRP A 277 4.45 0.92 0.66
N GLY A 278 3.99 0.85 1.90
CA GLY A 278 4.84 0.85 3.09
C GLY A 278 5.48 -0.52 3.36
N PRO A 279 6.32 -0.60 4.39
CA PRO A 279 6.87 -1.86 4.89
C PRO A 279 5.80 -2.74 5.50
#